data_4e2a2fd04929e73af387b7a4d235a102
#
_entry.id   4e2a2fd04929e73af387b7a4d235a102
#
_cell.length_a   1.000
_cell.length_b   1.000
_cell.length_c   1.000
_cell.angle_alpha   90.00
_cell.angle_beta   90.00
_cell.angle_gamma   90.00
#
_symmetry.space_group_name_H-M   'P 1'
#
loop_
_entity.id
_entity.type
_entity.pdbx_description
1 polymer ?
#
loop_
_entity_poly.entity_id
_entity_poly.type
_entity_poly.pdbx_seq_one_letter_code
_entity_poly.pdbx_strand_id
1 'polypeptide(L)'
;MKRLFFAALLIGGFLLLSGFKLDNAIVPQEEILSGGPPKDGIPAILEPKFISAAKVAFLSPGDQVIGIKVGGQARAYPIRILNLHEVVNDTVNGMPIAVTF
;
A
#
# COMPACT_ATOMS: atom_id res chain seq x y z
N MET A 1 34.69 17.87 -27.03
CA MET A 1 34.17 16.55 -26.65
C MET A 1 33.57 16.50 -25.24
N LYS A 2 34.18 17.03 -24.20
CA LYS A 2 33.61 17.02 -22.84
C LYS A 2 32.26 17.73 -22.68
N ARG A 3 32.00 18.81 -23.43
CA ARG A 3 30.74 19.56 -23.37
C ARG A 3 29.55 18.85 -24.05
N LEU A 4 29.80 18.03 -25.06
CA LEU A 4 28.77 17.21 -25.72
C LEU A 4 28.32 16.04 -24.85
N PHE A 5 29.22 15.46 -24.06
CA PHE A 5 28.89 14.39 -23.11
C PHE A 5 27.99 14.90 -21.97
N PHE A 6 28.23 16.13 -21.50
CA PHE A 6 27.39 16.72 -20.43
C PHE A 6 25.98 17.05 -20.93
N ALA A 7 25.83 17.53 -22.16
CA ALA A 7 24.52 17.80 -22.76
C ALA A 7 23.73 16.53 -23.00
N ALA A 8 24.36 15.42 -23.42
CA ALA A 8 23.72 14.13 -23.60
C ALA A 8 23.26 13.53 -22.28
N LEU A 9 24.00 13.73 -21.19
CA LEU A 9 23.61 13.25 -19.85
C LEU A 9 22.41 14.03 -19.30
N LEU A 10 22.33 15.34 -19.55
CA LEU A 10 21.20 16.18 -19.15
C LEU A 10 19.92 15.84 -19.92
N ILE A 11 20.02 15.56 -21.22
CA ILE A 11 18.88 15.16 -22.06
C ILE A 11 18.40 13.75 -21.67
N GLY A 12 19.32 12.83 -21.41
CA GLY A 12 19.01 11.49 -20.93
C GLY A 12 18.34 11.50 -19.55
N GLY A 13 18.78 12.36 -18.64
CA GLY A 13 18.17 12.55 -17.32
C GLY A 13 16.77 13.15 -17.38
N PHE A 14 16.52 14.05 -18.32
CA PHE A 14 15.18 14.64 -18.50
C PHE A 14 14.18 13.66 -19.11
N LEU A 15 14.62 12.76 -19.98
CA LEU A 15 13.77 11.71 -20.57
C LEU A 15 13.37 10.63 -19.55
N LEU A 16 14.14 10.42 -18.48
CA LEU A 16 13.81 9.49 -17.41
C LEU A 16 12.80 10.07 -16.40
N LEU A 17 12.59 11.39 -16.38
CA LEU A 17 11.62 12.08 -15.53
C LEU A 17 10.23 12.23 -16.18
N SER A 18 10.07 11.91 -17.46
CA SER A 18 8.78 11.99 -18.17
C SER A 18 7.90 10.74 -18.01
N GLY A 19 7.88 10.16 -16.84
CA GLY A 19 7.38 8.82 -16.61
C GLY A 19 5.97 8.69 -16.03
N PHE A 20 5.00 9.53 -16.31
CA PHE A 20 3.60 9.18 -16.06
C PHE A 20 2.73 9.70 -17.20
N LYS A 21 2.37 8.80 -18.12
CA LYS A 21 1.40 9.12 -19.17
C LYS A 21 0.03 8.70 -18.71
N LEU A 22 -0.89 9.65 -18.58
CA LEU A 22 -2.32 9.41 -18.33
C LEU A 22 -3.07 9.17 -19.64
N ASP A 23 -2.36 8.85 -20.73
CA ASP A 23 -2.95 8.63 -22.07
C ASP A 23 -3.98 7.48 -22.08
N ASN A 24 -3.94 6.60 -21.07
CA ASN A 24 -4.87 5.48 -20.88
C ASN A 24 -6.01 5.79 -19.92
N ALA A 25 -6.12 7.01 -19.43
CA ALA A 25 -7.23 7.38 -18.55
C ALA A 25 -8.55 7.35 -19.32
N ILE A 26 -9.55 6.71 -18.72
CA ILE A 26 -10.92 6.63 -19.26
C ILE A 26 -11.79 7.81 -18.79
N VAL A 27 -11.22 8.69 -17.96
CA VAL A 27 -11.84 9.92 -17.47
C VAL A 27 -10.98 11.11 -17.88
N PRO A 28 -11.57 12.32 -18.03
CA PRO A 28 -10.79 13.54 -18.29
C PRO A 28 -9.71 13.75 -17.26
N GLN A 29 -8.52 14.16 -17.69
CA GLN A 29 -7.36 14.30 -16.80
C GLN A 29 -7.60 15.32 -15.68
N GLU A 30 -8.36 16.36 -15.96
CA GLU A 30 -8.75 17.40 -15.01
C GLU A 30 -9.68 16.92 -13.90
N GLU A 31 -10.32 15.77 -14.09
CA GLU A 31 -11.16 15.12 -13.07
C GLU A 31 -10.36 14.21 -12.13
N ILE A 32 -9.08 13.96 -12.45
CA ILE A 32 -8.18 13.15 -11.61
C ILE A 32 -7.58 14.06 -10.53
N LEU A 33 -8.13 14.01 -9.35
CA LEU A 33 -7.70 14.81 -8.21
C LEU A 33 -6.75 14.03 -7.31
N SER A 34 -5.86 14.77 -6.61
CA SER A 34 -5.02 14.17 -5.59
C SER A 34 -5.85 13.67 -4.42
N GLY A 35 -5.59 12.46 -3.95
CA GLY A 35 -6.19 11.88 -2.75
C GLY A 35 -5.63 12.43 -1.42
N GLY A 36 -4.66 13.34 -1.49
CA GLY A 36 -4.00 13.95 -0.33
C GLY A 36 -2.60 13.40 -0.06
N PRO A 37 -2.42 12.15 0.42
CA PRO A 37 -1.10 11.60 0.63
C PRO A 37 -0.32 11.44 -0.69
N PRO A 38 1.01 11.68 -0.69
CA PRO A 38 1.84 11.38 -1.85
C PRO A 38 1.89 9.87 -2.10
N LYS A 39 2.47 9.47 -3.24
CA LYS A 39 2.75 8.06 -3.52
C LYS A 39 3.54 7.47 -2.33
N ASP A 40 3.14 6.30 -1.87
CA ASP A 40 3.71 5.60 -0.71
C ASP A 40 3.67 6.40 0.60
N GLY A 41 2.81 7.42 0.68
CA GLY A 41 2.65 8.27 1.87
C GLY A 41 1.90 7.58 3.02
N ILE A 42 1.17 6.48 2.73
CA ILE A 42 0.54 5.62 3.72
C ILE A 42 1.29 4.28 3.73
N PRO A 43 2.08 3.98 4.79
CA PRO A 43 2.91 2.79 4.80
C PRO A 43 2.06 1.52 5.01
N ALA A 44 2.08 0.60 4.05
CA ALA A 44 1.50 -0.73 4.20
C ALA A 44 2.24 -1.55 5.27
N ILE A 45 1.53 -2.45 5.96
CA ILE A 45 2.15 -3.43 6.85
C ILE A 45 2.59 -4.64 6.03
N LEU A 46 3.90 -4.83 5.90
CA LEU A 46 4.49 -5.92 5.12
C LEU A 46 4.81 -7.15 5.95
N GLU A 47 5.02 -6.99 7.25
CA GLU A 47 5.35 -8.05 8.21
C GLU A 47 4.47 -7.91 9.45
N PRO A 48 3.18 -8.29 9.38
CA PRO A 48 2.27 -8.14 10.51
C PRO A 48 2.68 -9.04 11.68
N LYS A 49 2.64 -8.48 12.88
CA LYS A 49 2.86 -9.23 14.14
C LYS A 49 1.52 -9.48 14.80
N PHE A 50 1.32 -10.71 15.24
CA PHE A 50 0.08 -11.14 15.87
C PHE A 50 0.26 -11.46 17.33
N ILE A 51 -0.78 -11.22 18.10
CA ILE A 51 -0.92 -11.66 19.50
C ILE A 51 -2.16 -12.54 19.61
N SER A 52 -2.19 -13.43 20.60
CA SER A 52 -3.38 -14.24 20.82
C SER A 52 -4.58 -13.39 21.23
N ALA A 53 -5.78 -13.78 20.79
CA ALA A 53 -7.01 -13.05 21.10
C ALA A 53 -7.22 -12.82 22.61
N ALA A 54 -6.80 -13.77 23.44
CA ALA A 54 -6.89 -13.65 24.89
C ALA A 54 -5.99 -12.55 25.50
N LYS A 55 -4.97 -12.09 24.77
CA LYS A 55 -4.03 -11.05 25.22
C LYS A 55 -4.30 -9.68 24.61
N VAL A 56 -5.33 -9.57 23.77
CA VAL A 56 -5.69 -8.28 23.12
C VAL A 56 -6.31 -7.36 24.18
N ALA A 57 -5.60 -6.26 24.49
CA ALA A 57 -6.06 -5.28 25.47
C ALA A 57 -6.48 -3.93 24.82
N PHE A 58 -6.12 -3.72 23.55
CA PHE A 58 -6.38 -2.44 22.86
C PHE A 58 -7.67 -2.41 22.05
N LEU A 59 -8.39 -3.55 21.94
CA LEU A 59 -9.68 -3.64 21.27
C LEU A 59 -10.83 -3.70 22.30
N SER A 60 -11.92 -3.04 21.97
CA SER A 60 -13.19 -3.09 22.69
C SER A 60 -14.15 -4.07 22.00
N PRO A 61 -15.18 -4.60 22.69
CA PRO A 61 -16.15 -5.54 22.12
C PRO A 61 -16.88 -5.03 20.87
N GLY A 62 -16.99 -3.71 20.69
CA GLY A 62 -17.62 -3.08 19.54
C GLY A 62 -16.66 -2.78 18.37
N ASP A 63 -15.36 -3.03 18.52
CA ASP A 63 -14.40 -2.75 17.47
C ASP A 63 -14.54 -3.76 16.32
N GLN A 64 -14.54 -3.25 15.10
CA GLN A 64 -14.66 -4.07 13.89
C GLN A 64 -13.31 -4.68 13.49
N VAL A 65 -13.37 -5.90 12.98
CA VAL A 65 -12.22 -6.63 12.46
C VAL A 65 -12.57 -7.32 11.15
N ILE A 66 -11.58 -7.49 10.28
CA ILE A 66 -11.66 -8.41 9.14
C ILE A 66 -11.12 -9.75 9.61
N GLY A 67 -11.97 -10.78 9.64
CA GLY A 67 -11.60 -12.14 10.00
C GLY A 67 -11.32 -13.00 8.78
N ILE A 68 -10.23 -13.73 8.78
CA ILE A 68 -9.85 -14.68 7.72
C ILE A 68 -9.54 -16.03 8.34
N LYS A 69 -10.00 -17.10 7.68
CA LYS A 69 -9.63 -18.48 8.04
C LYS A 69 -9.17 -19.21 6.78
N VAL A 70 -7.95 -19.71 6.81
CA VAL A 70 -7.37 -20.54 5.75
C VAL A 70 -6.91 -21.84 6.36
N GLY A 71 -7.54 -22.95 5.96
CA GLY A 71 -7.34 -24.23 6.62
C GLY A 71 -7.69 -24.14 8.12
N GLY A 72 -6.79 -24.58 9.00
CA GLY A 72 -6.96 -24.49 10.46
C GLY A 72 -6.49 -23.16 11.07
N GLN A 73 -5.90 -22.25 10.30
CA GLN A 73 -5.35 -21.00 10.80
C GLN A 73 -6.34 -19.85 10.61
N ALA A 74 -6.66 -19.16 11.70
CA ALA A 74 -7.52 -17.97 11.68
C ALA A 74 -6.72 -16.72 12.12
N ARG A 75 -7.03 -15.58 11.51
CA ARG A 75 -6.48 -14.26 11.86
C ARG A 75 -7.55 -13.19 11.81
N ALA A 76 -7.39 -12.16 12.62
CA ALA A 76 -8.24 -10.98 12.64
C ALA A 76 -7.38 -9.73 12.48
N TYR A 77 -7.82 -8.84 11.60
CA TYR A 77 -7.17 -7.57 11.28
C TYR A 77 -8.08 -6.42 11.72
N PRO A 78 -7.72 -5.69 12.80
CA PRO A 78 -8.57 -4.62 13.29
C PRO A 78 -8.68 -3.46 12.28
N ILE A 79 -9.90 -3.01 12.01
CA ILE A 79 -10.18 -1.88 11.12
C ILE A 79 -9.44 -0.61 11.58
N ARG A 80 -9.35 -0.37 12.89
CA ARG A 80 -8.63 0.78 13.44
C ARG A 80 -7.13 0.81 13.06
N ILE A 81 -6.53 -0.35 12.81
CA ILE A 81 -5.14 -0.44 12.32
C ILE A 81 -5.12 -0.24 10.80
N LEU A 82 -6.04 -0.86 10.07
CA LEU A 82 -6.17 -0.70 8.63
C LEU A 82 -6.43 0.75 8.22
N ASN A 83 -7.18 1.52 9.01
CA ASN A 83 -7.39 2.95 8.78
C ASN A 83 -6.10 3.78 8.72
N LEU A 84 -5.02 3.29 9.34
CA LEU A 84 -3.73 3.98 9.36
C LEU A 84 -2.74 3.44 8.30
N HIS A 85 -3.01 2.27 7.75
CA HIS A 85 -2.08 1.55 6.88
C HIS A 85 -2.69 1.12 5.54
N GLU A 86 -4.01 1.09 5.42
CA GLU A 86 -4.80 0.69 4.25
C GLU A 86 -4.56 -0.76 3.77
N VAL A 87 -3.32 -1.24 3.84
CA VAL A 87 -2.94 -2.57 3.32
C VAL A 87 -2.11 -3.33 4.34
N VAL A 88 -2.47 -4.60 4.55
CA VAL A 88 -1.65 -5.58 5.26
C VAL A 88 -1.36 -6.74 4.33
N ASN A 89 -0.09 -6.99 4.04
CA ASN A 89 0.37 -8.18 3.34
C ASN A 89 0.74 -9.26 4.37
N ASP A 90 0.15 -10.43 4.24
CA ASP A 90 0.34 -11.53 5.17
C ASP A 90 0.39 -12.88 4.43
N THR A 91 0.79 -13.91 5.16
CA THR A 91 0.71 -15.30 4.72
C THR A 91 -0.02 -16.13 5.78
N VAL A 92 -1.18 -16.65 5.43
CA VAL A 92 -2.00 -17.47 6.34
C VAL A 92 -2.02 -18.91 5.85
N ASN A 93 -1.53 -19.83 6.66
CA ASN A 93 -1.40 -21.24 6.31
C ASN A 93 -0.74 -21.47 4.94
N GLY A 94 0.37 -20.74 4.69
CA GLY A 94 1.12 -20.81 3.42
C GLY A 94 0.49 -20.06 2.24
N MET A 95 -0.70 -19.48 2.40
CA MET A 95 -1.37 -18.69 1.36
C MET A 95 -1.05 -17.21 1.53
N PRO A 96 -0.40 -16.57 0.52
CA PRO A 96 -0.22 -15.13 0.51
C PRO A 96 -1.56 -14.42 0.36
N ILE A 97 -1.78 -13.39 1.16
CA ILE A 97 -2.99 -12.58 1.14
C ILE A 97 -2.66 -11.09 1.25
N ALA A 98 -3.52 -10.25 0.72
CA ALA A 98 -3.54 -8.82 0.98
C ALA A 98 -4.90 -8.46 1.61
N VAL A 99 -4.86 -7.86 2.78
CA VAL A 99 -6.05 -7.36 3.48
C VAL A 99 -6.10 -5.85 3.29
N THR A 100 -7.20 -5.36 2.76
CA THR A 100 -7.39 -3.93 2.45
C THR A 100 -8.66 -3.41 3.07
N PHE A 101 -8.65 -2.12 3.39
CA PHE A 101 -9.81 -1.42 3.92
C PHE A 101 -9.78 0.06 3.51
#